data_77b5d3e235c7c54437acc44fcd529af9
#
_entry.id   77b5d3e235c7c54437acc44fcd529af9
#
_cell.length_a   1.000
_cell.length_b   1.000
_cell.length_c   1.000
_cell.angle_alpha   90.00
_cell.angle_beta   90.00
_cell.angle_gamma   90.00
#
_symmetry.space_group_name_H-M   'P 1'
#
loop_
_entity.id
_entity.type
_entity.pdbx_description
1 polymer ?
#
loop_
_entity_poly.entity_id
_entity_poly.type
_entity_poly.pdbx_seq_one_letter_code
_entity_poly.pdbx_strand_id
1 'polypeptide(L)'
;TPDFVLELRRHVGHAPLWMPGTTVVVMRSARADAPIDWESPIDPGSVEILCVRRSDNGAWTPVTGIVDPGEEPALAAAREAKEETDVDIDVRRLLSVEVVGPVTYDNGDVTTYLDVAFAAQWLTGHPRPADGENSEASFFRGDQLPPMNERFRRTIAKALSGQPRADFLAR
;
A
#
# COMPACT_ATOMS: atom_id res chain seq x y z
N THR A 1 -9.16 1.57 -11.70
CA THR A 1 -9.28 0.10 -11.97
C THR A 1 -8.60 -0.23 -13.29
N PRO A 2 -7.63 -1.17 -13.30
CA PRO A 2 -6.89 -1.55 -14.50
C PRO A 2 -7.78 -2.07 -15.63
N ASP A 3 -7.38 -1.82 -16.89
CA ASP A 3 -8.16 -2.20 -18.08
C ASP A 3 -8.40 -3.71 -18.18
N PHE A 4 -7.44 -4.54 -17.78
CA PHE A 4 -7.60 -6.00 -17.83
C PHE A 4 -8.67 -6.49 -16.85
N VAL A 5 -8.88 -5.81 -15.70
CA VAL A 5 -9.96 -6.12 -14.76
C VAL A 5 -11.31 -5.75 -15.37
N LEU A 6 -11.39 -4.60 -16.04
CA LEU A 6 -12.60 -4.20 -16.76
C LEU A 6 -12.95 -5.20 -17.86
N GLU A 7 -11.95 -5.69 -18.59
CA GLU A 7 -12.15 -6.73 -19.61
C GLU A 7 -12.63 -8.04 -19.01
N LEU A 8 -12.01 -8.51 -17.91
CA LEU A 8 -12.47 -9.68 -17.19
C LEU A 8 -13.94 -9.55 -16.75
N ARG A 9 -14.31 -8.39 -16.18
CA ARG A 9 -15.67 -8.11 -15.72
C ARG A 9 -16.70 -8.14 -16.84
N ARG A 10 -16.35 -7.75 -18.08
CA ARG A 10 -17.24 -7.91 -19.25
C ARG A 10 -17.64 -9.36 -19.51
N HIS A 11 -16.75 -10.31 -19.18
CA HIS A 11 -16.99 -11.74 -19.42
C HIS A 11 -17.65 -12.45 -18.24
N VAL A 12 -17.32 -12.07 -17.01
CA VAL A 12 -17.76 -12.79 -15.81
C VAL A 12 -18.73 -11.99 -14.93
N GLY A 13 -19.02 -10.74 -15.26
CA GLY A 13 -19.91 -9.87 -14.49
C GLY A 13 -19.40 -9.69 -13.06
N HIS A 14 -20.29 -9.81 -12.08
CA HIS A 14 -19.97 -9.64 -10.66
C HIS A 14 -19.49 -10.94 -9.97
N ALA A 15 -19.19 -11.99 -10.72
CA ALA A 15 -18.65 -13.22 -10.13
C ALA A 15 -17.39 -12.92 -9.30
N PRO A 16 -17.18 -13.62 -8.16
CA PRO A 16 -16.01 -13.43 -7.34
C PRO A 16 -14.70 -13.61 -8.13
N LEU A 17 -13.81 -12.63 -8.06
CA LEU A 17 -12.48 -12.70 -8.66
C LEU A 17 -11.41 -12.95 -7.60
N TRP A 18 -10.37 -13.66 -8.01
CA TRP A 18 -9.11 -13.82 -7.29
C TRP A 18 -8.04 -12.98 -7.98
N MET A 19 -7.49 -11.98 -7.30
CA MET A 19 -6.60 -10.98 -7.89
C MET A 19 -5.32 -10.82 -7.08
N PRO A 20 -4.16 -10.63 -7.72
CA PRO A 20 -2.96 -10.19 -7.02
C PRO A 20 -3.08 -8.70 -6.67
N GLY A 21 -2.79 -8.38 -5.41
CA GLY A 21 -2.74 -7.00 -4.92
C GLY A 21 -1.40 -6.67 -4.31
N THR A 22 -1.11 -5.39 -4.15
CA THR A 22 0.05 -4.89 -3.44
C THR A 22 -0.33 -3.79 -2.47
N THR A 23 0.37 -3.75 -1.34
CA THR A 23 0.31 -2.66 -0.35
C THR A 23 1.72 -2.17 -0.11
N VAL A 24 1.95 -0.86 -0.11
CA VAL A 24 3.28 -0.31 0.18
C VAL A 24 3.25 0.75 1.27
N VAL A 25 4.05 0.51 2.31
CA VAL A 25 4.32 1.45 3.40
C VAL A 25 5.54 2.29 3.01
N VAL A 26 5.29 3.48 2.50
CA VAL A 26 6.34 4.42 2.08
C VAL A 26 6.76 5.27 3.27
N MET A 27 8.03 5.23 3.61
CA MET A 27 8.59 5.95 4.75
C MET A 27 9.67 6.94 4.31
N ARG A 28 9.74 8.07 5.01
CA ARG A 28 10.87 8.98 4.97
C ARG A 28 11.28 9.36 6.39
N SER A 29 12.54 9.76 6.58
CA SER A 29 12.96 10.29 7.87
C SER A 29 12.21 11.59 8.18
N ALA A 30 11.76 11.74 9.42
CA ALA A 30 11.22 13.01 9.93
C ALA A 30 12.32 14.08 10.06
N ARG A 31 13.61 13.68 9.99
CA ARG A 31 14.78 14.56 10.06
C ARG A 31 15.63 14.37 8.81
N ALA A 32 15.90 15.45 8.10
CA ALA A 32 16.64 15.39 6.83
C ALA A 32 18.09 14.85 6.98
N ASP A 33 18.67 14.95 8.18
CA ASP A 33 20.05 14.57 8.49
C ASP A 33 20.20 13.16 9.09
N ALA A 34 19.08 12.43 9.26
CA ALA A 34 19.07 11.12 9.91
C ALA A 34 18.43 10.07 9.00
N PRO A 35 19.19 9.29 8.22
CA PRO A 35 18.65 8.25 7.38
C PRO A 35 17.96 7.16 8.21
N ILE A 36 16.98 6.47 7.61
CA ILE A 36 16.31 5.34 8.25
C ILE A 36 17.29 4.16 8.35
N ASP A 37 17.45 3.63 9.55
CA ASP A 37 18.12 2.33 9.76
C ASP A 37 17.11 1.20 9.52
N TRP A 38 17.23 0.55 8.37
CA TRP A 38 16.34 -0.53 7.94
C TRP A 38 16.61 -1.86 8.64
N GLU A 39 17.73 -2.01 9.35
CA GLU A 39 18.15 -3.26 10.00
C GLU A 39 17.75 -3.31 11.48
N SER A 40 17.21 -2.23 12.02
CA SER A 40 16.81 -2.10 13.42
C SER A 40 15.34 -1.71 13.54
N PRO A 41 14.69 -1.92 14.71
CA PRO A 41 13.39 -1.35 14.99
C PRO A 41 13.39 0.17 14.79
N ILE A 42 12.39 0.68 14.06
CA ILE A 42 12.25 2.08 13.71
C ILE A 42 11.33 2.77 14.73
N ASP A 43 11.82 3.82 15.39
CA ASP A 43 10.98 4.66 16.23
C ASP A 43 9.90 5.36 15.40
N PRO A 44 8.59 5.16 15.68
CA PRO A 44 7.51 5.78 14.92
C PRO A 44 7.60 7.30 14.85
N GLY A 45 8.11 7.96 15.91
CA GLY A 45 8.29 9.41 15.95
C GLY A 45 9.45 9.93 15.08
N SER A 46 10.35 9.05 14.63
CA SER A 46 11.50 9.40 13.80
C SER A 46 11.23 9.36 12.30
N VAL A 47 10.08 8.86 11.89
CA VAL A 47 9.69 8.70 10.48
C VAL A 47 8.32 9.29 10.19
N GLU A 48 8.12 9.61 8.94
CA GLU A 48 6.81 9.95 8.37
C GLU A 48 6.41 8.88 7.36
N ILE A 49 5.13 8.54 7.35
CA ILE A 49 4.53 7.49 6.52
C ILE A 49 3.53 8.13 5.56
N LEU A 50 3.65 7.80 4.29
CA LEU A 50 2.71 8.25 3.26
C LEU A 50 1.39 7.52 3.42
N CYS A 51 0.32 8.30 3.57
CA CYS A 51 -1.04 7.80 3.57
C CYS A 51 -1.88 8.54 2.53
N VAL A 52 -2.83 7.83 1.95
CA VAL A 52 -3.81 8.35 1.01
C VAL A 52 -5.20 8.24 1.59
N ARG A 53 -6.08 9.18 1.24
CA ARG A 53 -7.49 9.13 1.61
C ARG A 53 -8.34 8.78 0.41
N ARG A 54 -8.97 7.64 0.46
CA ARG A 54 -9.78 7.13 -0.65
C ARG A 54 -10.96 8.03 -0.96
N SER A 55 -11.21 8.29 -2.25
CA SER A 55 -12.36 9.10 -2.69
C SER A 55 -13.70 8.36 -2.53
N ASP A 56 -13.70 7.03 -2.62
CA ASP A 56 -14.92 6.21 -2.59
C ASP A 56 -15.55 6.10 -1.19
N ASN A 57 -14.75 6.00 -0.14
CA ASN A 57 -15.25 5.76 1.23
C ASN A 57 -14.62 6.65 2.30
N GLY A 58 -13.70 7.53 1.94
CA GLY A 58 -13.02 8.45 2.84
C GLY A 58 -12.04 7.81 3.83
N ALA A 59 -11.76 6.50 3.69
CA ALA A 59 -10.82 5.81 4.56
C ALA A 59 -9.36 6.17 4.25
N TRP A 60 -8.55 6.29 5.30
CA TRP A 60 -7.11 6.43 5.17
C TRP A 60 -6.43 5.06 5.05
N THR A 61 -5.48 4.95 4.12
CA THR A 61 -4.72 3.72 3.87
C THR A 61 -3.28 4.06 3.48
N PRO A 62 -2.32 3.14 3.60
CA PRO A 62 -1.11 3.17 2.77
C PRO A 62 -1.50 3.12 1.29
N VAL A 63 -0.54 3.31 0.39
CA VAL A 63 -0.78 3.11 -1.05
C VAL A 63 -1.07 1.63 -1.32
N THR A 64 -2.10 1.36 -2.11
CA THR A 64 -2.51 0.00 -2.50
C THR A 64 -2.82 -0.05 -3.99
N GLY A 65 -2.63 -1.19 -4.61
CA GLY A 65 -2.95 -1.34 -6.02
C GLY A 65 -3.12 -2.79 -6.46
N ILE A 66 -3.47 -2.96 -7.71
CA ILE A 66 -3.58 -4.26 -8.38
C ILE A 66 -2.30 -4.49 -9.18
N VAL A 67 -1.73 -5.68 -9.06
CA VAL A 67 -0.56 -6.09 -9.86
C VAL A 67 -1.04 -6.47 -11.26
N ASP A 68 -0.47 -5.84 -12.28
CA ASP A 68 -0.84 -6.10 -13.67
C ASP A 68 -0.32 -7.48 -14.15
N PRO A 69 -0.97 -8.09 -15.15
CA PRO A 69 -0.50 -9.35 -15.72
C PRO A 69 0.94 -9.27 -16.22
N GLY A 70 1.83 -10.08 -15.61
CA GLY A 70 3.25 -10.12 -15.95
C GLY A 70 4.11 -9.08 -15.24
N GLU A 71 3.53 -8.26 -14.38
CA GLU A 71 4.26 -7.30 -13.55
C GLU A 71 4.75 -7.93 -12.25
N GLU A 72 5.94 -7.57 -11.81
CA GLU A 72 6.44 -7.96 -10.48
C GLU A 72 5.76 -7.13 -9.38
N PRO A 73 5.31 -7.74 -8.26
CA PRO A 73 4.58 -7.01 -7.22
C PRO A 73 5.32 -5.79 -6.64
N ALA A 74 6.66 -5.86 -6.56
CA ALA A 74 7.45 -4.71 -6.08
C ALA A 74 7.47 -3.55 -7.08
N LEU A 75 7.43 -3.85 -8.39
CA LEU A 75 7.32 -2.83 -9.44
C LEU A 75 5.92 -2.23 -9.47
N ALA A 76 4.88 -3.06 -9.29
CA ALA A 76 3.51 -2.58 -9.11
C ALA A 76 3.40 -1.61 -7.94
N ALA A 77 4.00 -1.92 -6.79
CA ALA A 77 4.01 -1.04 -5.62
C ALA A 77 4.65 0.34 -5.93
N ALA A 78 5.75 0.36 -6.70
CA ALA A 78 6.40 1.60 -7.11
C ALA A 78 5.56 2.38 -8.12
N ARG A 79 4.95 1.71 -9.08
CA ARG A 79 4.04 2.31 -10.07
C ARG A 79 2.83 2.95 -9.39
N GLU A 80 2.15 2.21 -8.51
CA GLU A 80 0.97 2.71 -7.78
C GLU A 80 1.32 3.94 -6.91
N ALA A 81 2.47 3.92 -6.21
CA ALA A 81 2.92 5.09 -5.46
C ALA A 81 3.09 6.31 -6.37
N LYS A 82 3.65 6.12 -7.56
CA LYS A 82 3.82 7.19 -8.55
C LYS A 82 2.48 7.67 -9.11
N GLU A 83 1.61 6.76 -9.52
CA GLU A 83 0.32 7.06 -10.14
C GLU A 83 -0.64 7.74 -9.16
N GLU A 84 -0.77 7.19 -7.94
CA GLU A 84 -1.70 7.72 -6.94
C GLU A 84 -1.22 8.99 -6.26
N THR A 85 0.10 9.16 -6.06
CA THR A 85 0.64 10.20 -5.16
C THR A 85 1.72 11.09 -5.74
N ASP A 86 2.20 10.82 -6.97
CA ASP A 86 3.31 11.53 -7.63
C ASP A 86 4.65 11.48 -6.85
N VAL A 87 4.88 10.42 -6.07
CA VAL A 87 6.16 10.19 -5.41
C VAL A 87 6.93 9.03 -6.04
N ASP A 88 8.25 9.12 -6.03
CA ASP A 88 9.16 8.05 -6.43
C ASP A 88 9.70 7.36 -5.17
N ILE A 89 9.74 6.02 -5.21
CA ILE A 89 10.12 5.20 -4.05
C ILE A 89 11.16 4.13 -4.42
N ASP A 90 11.88 3.66 -3.42
CA ASP A 90 12.74 2.48 -3.48
C ASP A 90 12.18 1.39 -2.58
N VAL A 91 11.70 0.29 -3.17
CA VAL A 91 11.13 -0.83 -2.41
C VAL A 91 12.25 -1.59 -1.71
N ARG A 92 12.16 -1.70 -0.38
CA ARG A 92 13.26 -2.17 0.47
C ARG A 92 13.04 -3.55 1.06
N ARG A 93 11.80 -3.88 1.42
CA ARG A 93 11.53 -5.09 2.20
C ARG A 93 10.14 -5.64 1.93
N LEU A 94 10.04 -6.95 1.78
CA LEU A 94 8.77 -7.67 1.84
C LEU A 94 8.29 -7.74 3.30
N LEU A 95 7.05 -7.32 3.56
CA LEU A 95 6.45 -7.31 4.89
C LEU A 95 5.57 -8.53 5.14
N SER A 96 4.68 -8.82 4.21
CA SER A 96 3.73 -9.93 4.33
C SER A 96 3.21 -10.41 2.99
N VAL A 97 2.72 -11.65 2.99
CA VAL A 97 1.88 -12.22 1.93
C VAL A 97 0.64 -12.78 2.61
N GLU A 98 -0.52 -12.22 2.30
CA GLU A 98 -1.77 -12.61 2.97
C GLU A 98 -2.98 -12.56 2.04
N VAL A 99 -4.02 -13.32 2.39
CA VAL A 99 -5.31 -13.26 1.71
C VAL A 99 -6.15 -12.15 2.30
N VAL A 100 -6.63 -11.24 1.47
CA VAL A 100 -7.48 -10.10 1.86
C VAL A 100 -8.84 -10.20 1.18
N GLY A 101 -9.89 -10.14 1.95
CA GLY A 101 -11.25 -10.19 1.43
C GLY A 101 -12.05 -11.41 1.90
N PRO A 102 -13.22 -11.68 1.29
CA PRO A 102 -13.74 -10.98 0.11
C PRO A 102 -14.09 -9.51 0.38
N VAL A 103 -13.77 -8.65 -0.59
CA VAL A 103 -14.19 -7.25 -0.61
C VAL A 103 -15.35 -7.11 -1.59
N THR A 104 -16.45 -6.51 -1.14
CA THR A 104 -17.59 -6.17 -1.98
C THR A 104 -17.59 -4.67 -2.24
N TYR A 105 -17.60 -4.29 -3.50
CA TYR A 105 -17.64 -2.91 -3.96
C TYR A 105 -19.07 -2.42 -4.19
N ASP A 106 -19.29 -1.11 -4.18
CA ASP A 106 -20.61 -0.50 -4.33
C ASP A 106 -21.31 -0.87 -5.65
N ASN A 107 -20.52 -1.14 -6.70
CA ASN A 107 -21.04 -1.62 -7.98
C ASN A 107 -21.43 -3.11 -7.98
N GLY A 108 -21.29 -3.81 -6.86
CA GLY A 108 -21.62 -5.24 -6.71
C GLY A 108 -20.47 -6.20 -7.05
N ASP A 109 -19.33 -5.71 -7.45
CA ASP A 109 -18.16 -6.55 -7.68
C ASP A 109 -17.63 -7.16 -6.39
N VAL A 110 -17.21 -8.43 -6.47
CA VAL A 110 -16.61 -9.14 -5.34
C VAL A 110 -15.20 -9.58 -5.73
N THR A 111 -14.23 -9.27 -4.87
CA THR A 111 -12.83 -9.64 -5.13
C THR A 111 -12.15 -10.12 -3.84
N THR A 112 -11.38 -11.19 -3.95
CA THR A 112 -10.43 -11.62 -2.92
C THR A 112 -9.02 -11.42 -3.48
N TYR A 113 -8.13 -10.86 -2.67
CA TYR A 113 -6.77 -10.53 -3.09
C TYR A 113 -5.75 -11.45 -2.44
N LEU A 114 -4.72 -11.82 -3.19
CA LEU A 114 -3.43 -12.19 -2.64
C LEU A 114 -2.62 -10.91 -2.51
N ASP A 115 -2.58 -10.33 -1.32
CA ASP A 115 -1.88 -9.07 -1.06
C ASP A 115 -0.41 -9.32 -0.72
N VAL A 116 0.47 -8.64 -1.43
CA VAL A 116 1.93 -8.65 -1.21
C VAL A 116 2.33 -7.27 -0.70
N ALA A 117 2.65 -7.18 0.60
CA ALA A 117 2.93 -5.90 1.23
C ALA A 117 4.44 -5.62 1.33
N PHE A 118 4.82 -4.38 1.05
CA PHE A 118 6.21 -3.91 1.08
C PHE A 118 6.40 -2.69 1.97
N ALA A 119 7.62 -2.54 2.50
CA ALA A 119 8.15 -1.28 2.99
C ALA A 119 9.04 -0.64 1.94
N ALA A 120 8.97 0.67 1.79
CA ALA A 120 9.73 1.42 0.80
C ALA A 120 10.25 2.74 1.36
N GLN A 121 11.39 3.18 0.83
CA GLN A 121 11.99 4.48 1.07
C GLN A 121 11.43 5.49 0.08
N TRP A 122 10.92 6.62 0.57
CA TRP A 122 10.66 7.78 -0.29
C TRP A 122 11.98 8.31 -0.87
N LEU A 123 11.99 8.60 -2.15
CA LEU A 123 13.14 9.16 -2.85
C LEU A 123 12.92 10.63 -3.21
N THR A 124 11.86 10.92 -3.95
CA THR A 124 11.53 12.26 -4.45
C THR A 124 10.01 12.44 -4.59
N GLY A 125 9.60 13.67 -4.86
CA GLY A 125 8.22 14.05 -5.10
C GLY A 125 7.52 14.62 -3.87
N HIS A 126 6.47 15.39 -4.13
CA HIS A 126 5.58 15.92 -3.09
C HIS A 126 4.23 15.23 -3.23
N PRO A 127 3.75 14.52 -2.16
CA PRO A 127 2.52 13.78 -2.27
C PRO A 127 1.33 14.69 -2.59
N ARG A 128 0.57 14.25 -3.57
CA ARG A 128 -0.70 14.85 -3.99
C ARG A 128 -1.59 13.78 -4.60
N PRO A 129 -2.91 13.89 -4.51
CA PRO A 129 -3.79 12.99 -5.26
C PRO A 129 -3.57 13.23 -6.76
N ALA A 130 -3.15 12.19 -7.49
CA ALA A 130 -2.70 12.35 -8.86
C ALA A 130 -3.59 11.68 -9.92
N ASP A 131 -4.32 10.62 -9.57
CA ASP A 131 -5.13 9.82 -10.49
C ASP A 131 -6.65 9.92 -10.26
N GLY A 132 -7.08 10.60 -9.19
CA GLY A 132 -8.50 10.77 -8.82
C GLY A 132 -9.07 9.62 -7.97
N GLU A 133 -8.34 8.55 -7.73
CA GLU A 133 -8.76 7.47 -6.82
C GLU A 133 -8.72 7.93 -5.35
N ASN A 134 -7.87 8.89 -5.04
CA ASN A 134 -7.72 9.48 -3.71
C ASN A 134 -8.10 10.97 -3.70
N SER A 135 -8.65 11.42 -2.59
CA SER A 135 -8.97 12.84 -2.32
C SER A 135 -7.84 13.58 -1.64
N GLU A 136 -6.97 12.86 -0.94
CA GLU A 136 -5.82 13.41 -0.22
C GLU A 136 -4.65 12.44 -0.27
N ALA A 137 -3.42 12.98 -0.29
CA ALA A 137 -2.18 12.22 -0.12
C ALA A 137 -1.21 13.05 0.74
N SER A 138 -0.73 12.48 1.84
CA SER A 138 0.12 13.22 2.78
C SER A 138 1.02 12.31 3.59
N PHE A 139 2.14 12.86 4.06
CA PHE A 139 2.98 12.21 5.05
C PHE A 139 2.48 12.52 6.46
N PHE A 140 2.40 11.50 7.30
CA PHE A 140 2.07 11.60 8.72
C PHE A 140 3.20 11.00 9.54
N ARG A 141 3.50 11.60 10.69
CA ARG A 141 4.42 10.95 11.64
C ARG A 141 3.91 9.57 12.00
N GLY A 142 4.82 8.60 12.12
CA GLY A 142 4.44 7.23 12.42
C GLY A 142 3.73 7.05 13.77
N ASP A 143 3.93 7.97 14.72
CA ASP A 143 3.23 8.02 16.01
C ASP A 143 1.92 8.86 15.99
N GLN A 144 1.56 9.46 14.86
CA GLN A 144 0.38 10.33 14.69
C GLN A 144 -0.38 10.00 13.39
N LEU A 145 -0.54 8.71 13.11
CA LEU A 145 -1.26 8.26 11.93
C LEU A 145 -2.76 8.55 12.01
N PRO A 146 -3.40 8.85 10.87
CA PRO A 146 -4.85 8.97 10.83
C PRO A 146 -5.54 7.64 11.16
N PRO A 147 -6.81 7.65 11.55
CA PRO A 147 -7.57 6.43 11.77
C PRO A 147 -7.62 5.58 10.50
N MET A 148 -7.32 4.30 10.62
CA MET A 148 -7.31 3.36 9.50
C MET A 148 -7.66 1.95 9.95
N ASN A 149 -7.94 1.09 8.98
CA ASN A 149 -8.23 -0.33 9.18
C ASN A 149 -7.10 -1.04 9.94
N GLU A 150 -7.46 -2.00 10.81
CA GLU A 150 -6.51 -2.78 11.61
C GLU A 150 -5.48 -3.53 10.77
N ARG A 151 -5.87 -4.03 9.60
CA ARG A 151 -4.92 -4.66 8.66
C ARG A 151 -3.77 -3.71 8.30
N PHE A 152 -4.07 -2.47 7.94
CA PHE A 152 -3.05 -1.49 7.57
C PHE A 152 -2.20 -1.05 8.77
N ARG A 153 -2.80 -0.93 9.96
CA ARG A 153 -2.05 -0.67 11.20
C ARG A 153 -1.03 -1.78 11.47
N ARG A 154 -1.44 -3.04 11.31
CA ARG A 154 -0.56 -4.20 11.46
C ARG A 154 0.57 -4.19 10.42
N THR A 155 0.26 -3.87 9.17
CA THR A 155 1.25 -3.76 8.08
C THR A 155 2.29 -2.66 8.38
N ILE A 156 1.83 -1.49 8.85
CA ILE A 156 2.72 -0.39 9.26
C ILE A 156 3.57 -0.80 10.48
N ALA A 157 2.98 -1.42 11.48
CA ALA A 157 3.71 -1.92 12.65
C ALA A 157 4.80 -2.93 12.24
N LYS A 158 4.51 -3.79 11.26
CA LYS A 158 5.50 -4.71 10.69
C LYS A 158 6.65 -3.96 9.98
N ALA A 159 6.34 -2.91 9.21
CA ALA A 159 7.37 -2.08 8.58
C ALA A 159 8.30 -1.43 9.62
N LEU A 160 7.74 -0.96 10.73
CA LEU A 160 8.49 -0.32 11.83
C LEU A 160 9.25 -1.31 12.72
N SER A 161 8.92 -2.60 12.70
CA SER A 161 9.48 -3.60 13.59
C SER A 161 10.96 -3.90 13.37
N GLY A 162 11.51 -3.55 12.20
CA GLY A 162 12.87 -3.92 11.81
C GLY A 162 13.06 -5.42 11.53
N GLN A 163 12.00 -6.22 11.58
CA GLN A 163 12.07 -7.67 11.37
C GLN A 163 12.29 -7.98 9.88
N PRO A 164 13.38 -8.68 9.51
CA PRO A 164 13.67 -8.98 8.11
C PRO A 164 12.77 -10.07 7.51
N ARG A 165 12.22 -10.96 8.35
CA ARG A 165 11.34 -12.03 7.88
C ARG A 165 9.95 -11.50 7.59
N ALA A 166 9.44 -11.78 6.40
CA ALA A 166 8.06 -11.47 6.04
C ALA A 166 7.07 -12.32 6.86
N ASP A 167 5.92 -11.74 7.18
CA ASP A 167 4.82 -12.44 7.85
C ASP A 167 3.99 -13.21 6.82
N PHE A 168 3.59 -14.40 7.20
CA PHE A 168 2.61 -15.21 6.48
C PHE A 168 1.87 -16.10 7.47
N LEU A 169 0.62 -16.39 7.17
CA LEU A 169 -0.17 -17.28 8.00
C LEU A 169 0.20 -18.74 7.68
N ALA A 170 0.74 -19.44 8.70
CA ALA A 170 1.00 -20.86 8.66
C ALA A 170 0.28 -21.56 9.83
N ARG A 171 -0.13 -22.80 9.61
CA ARG A 171 -0.75 -23.63 10.65
C ARG A 171 0.30 -24.33 11.49
#